data_fbbc8ed5212722c4ce71d0184d773ffe
#
_entry.id   fbbc8ed5212722c4ce71d0184d773ffe
#
_cell.length_a   1.000
_cell.length_b   1.000
_cell.length_c   1.000
_cell.angle_alpha   90.00
_cell.angle_beta   90.00
_cell.angle_gamma   90.00
#
_symmetry.space_group_name_H-M   'P 1'
#
loop_
_entity.id
_entity.type
_entity.pdbx_description
1 polymer ?
#
loop_
_entity_poly.entity_id
_entity_poly.type
_entity_poly.pdbx_seq_one_letter_code
_entity_poly.pdbx_strand_id
1 'polypeptide(L)'
;MPEVRNVIVIGSGPAGYTAALYAARAELKPLVFEGSVTAGGALMQTTEVENFPGFPDAIMGPELMDSMRKQAERFGAELLSDDVIEVDRTATPKMIKTDSETYLAHAVIIATGSRYKELGVPGEKQLGGHGVSWCATCDGFFFRGHDIAVIGGGDSAMEEATFLTRFGKSVTVIHRRDALRASKIMQDRALANPKISFLWNSEVAEVLGSDKVTGLRIRDTKDGTEHVLPVTGVFVAIGHDPRSDLFTGQLAADPDGYLLVNQPSTRTAIEGVFACGDVVDRTYRQAVTAAGTGCAAALDAERWLASQEDA
;
A
#
# COMPACT_ATOMS: atom_id res chain seq x y z
N MET A 1 0.83 -29.62 22.44
CA MET A 1 1.56 -28.84 21.41
C MET A 1 0.52 -28.05 20.66
N PRO A 2 0.77 -26.81 20.28
CA PRO A 2 -0.18 -26.08 19.44
C PRO A 2 -0.47 -26.86 18.14
N GLU A 3 -1.70 -26.77 17.66
CA GLU A 3 -2.11 -27.39 16.39
C GLU A 3 -1.34 -26.75 15.24
N VAL A 4 -0.85 -27.57 14.30
CA VAL A 4 -0.16 -27.05 13.12
C VAL A 4 -1.20 -26.71 12.05
N ARG A 5 -1.30 -25.44 11.68
CA ARG A 5 -2.20 -24.95 10.62
C ARG A 5 -1.64 -25.28 9.23
N ASN A 6 -2.51 -25.55 8.27
CA ASN A 6 -2.06 -25.70 6.89
C ASN A 6 -1.47 -24.40 6.36
N VAL A 7 -2.22 -23.29 6.52
CA VAL A 7 -1.83 -21.95 6.04
C VAL A 7 -2.13 -20.90 7.08
N ILE A 8 -1.16 -20.02 7.32
CA ILE A 8 -1.37 -18.76 8.05
C ILE A 8 -1.14 -17.60 7.08
N VAL A 9 -2.08 -16.65 7.06
CA VAL A 9 -2.00 -15.39 6.29
C VAL A 9 -1.73 -14.24 7.25
N ILE A 10 -0.70 -13.44 6.98
CA ILE A 10 -0.35 -12.26 7.79
C ILE A 10 -0.72 -11.00 7.02
N GLY A 11 -1.78 -10.33 7.48
CA GLY A 11 -2.34 -9.12 6.86
C GLY A 11 -3.73 -9.32 6.27
N SER A 12 -4.52 -8.26 6.31
CA SER A 12 -5.96 -8.23 6.01
C SER A 12 -6.36 -7.27 4.90
N GLY A 13 -5.41 -6.74 4.15
CA GLY A 13 -5.73 -5.96 2.95
C GLY A 13 -6.33 -6.80 1.82
N PRO A 14 -6.59 -6.23 0.64
CA PRO A 14 -7.15 -6.96 -0.50
C PRO A 14 -6.37 -8.23 -0.86
N ALA A 15 -5.04 -8.22 -0.71
CA ALA A 15 -4.19 -9.40 -0.92
C ALA A 15 -4.47 -10.49 0.13
N GLY A 16 -4.52 -10.12 1.42
CA GLY A 16 -4.71 -11.06 2.53
C GLY A 16 -6.07 -11.73 2.50
N TYR A 17 -7.16 -10.95 2.38
CA TYR A 17 -8.49 -11.53 2.30
C TYR A 17 -8.72 -12.35 1.02
N THR A 18 -8.12 -11.97 -0.11
CA THR A 18 -8.20 -12.80 -1.32
C THR A 18 -7.42 -14.09 -1.14
N ALA A 19 -6.23 -14.05 -0.55
CA ALA A 19 -5.47 -15.27 -0.24
C ALA A 19 -6.25 -16.19 0.71
N ALA A 20 -6.85 -15.63 1.77
CA ALA A 20 -7.68 -16.37 2.70
C ALA A 20 -8.90 -17.01 2.03
N LEU A 21 -9.60 -16.26 1.17
CA LEU A 21 -10.73 -16.77 0.40
C LEU A 21 -10.37 -17.98 -0.46
N TYR A 22 -9.29 -17.88 -1.23
CA TYR A 22 -8.87 -18.96 -2.12
C TYR A 22 -8.36 -20.18 -1.36
N ALA A 23 -7.56 -19.96 -0.29
CA ALA A 23 -7.10 -21.04 0.58
C ALA A 23 -8.27 -21.73 1.30
N ALA A 24 -9.27 -20.99 1.78
CA ALA A 24 -10.47 -21.55 2.40
C ALA A 24 -11.28 -22.38 1.41
N ARG A 25 -11.45 -21.92 0.17
CA ARG A 25 -12.12 -22.67 -0.90
C ARG A 25 -11.38 -23.96 -1.31
N ALA A 26 -10.08 -24.00 -1.09
CA ALA A 26 -9.24 -25.21 -1.26
C ALA A 26 -9.23 -26.11 0.00
N GLU A 27 -10.15 -25.87 0.97
CA GLU A 27 -10.27 -26.62 2.24
C GLU A 27 -9.02 -26.57 3.13
N LEU A 28 -8.13 -25.57 2.95
CA LEU A 28 -6.90 -25.45 3.73
C LEU A 28 -7.11 -24.83 5.12
N LYS A 29 -8.32 -24.35 5.44
CA LYS A 29 -8.70 -23.74 6.72
C LYS A 29 -7.70 -22.68 7.18
N PRO A 30 -7.50 -21.62 6.39
CA PRO A 30 -6.49 -20.60 6.70
C PRO A 30 -6.83 -19.84 7.98
N LEU A 31 -5.80 -19.55 8.78
CA LEU A 31 -5.84 -18.59 9.88
C LEU A 31 -5.27 -17.25 9.38
N VAL A 32 -5.98 -16.15 9.59
CA VAL A 32 -5.59 -14.80 9.14
C VAL A 32 -5.35 -13.90 10.33
N PHE A 33 -4.18 -13.30 10.41
CA PHE A 33 -3.90 -12.22 11.35
C PHE A 33 -4.24 -10.88 10.69
N GLU A 34 -5.32 -10.25 11.17
CA GLU A 34 -5.87 -9.03 10.58
C GLU A 34 -5.17 -7.75 11.07
N GLY A 35 -4.45 -7.83 12.20
CA GLY A 35 -3.98 -6.69 12.95
C GLY A 35 -5.00 -6.20 13.98
N SER A 36 -4.52 -5.72 15.13
CA SER A 36 -5.36 -5.35 16.27
C SER A 36 -6.09 -4.00 16.10
N VAL A 37 -5.52 -3.08 15.31
CA VAL A 37 -6.00 -1.67 15.21
C VAL A 37 -6.70 -1.40 13.88
N THR A 38 -6.24 -1.95 12.78
CA THR A 38 -6.74 -1.64 11.43
C THR A 38 -6.87 -2.90 10.57
N ALA A 39 -7.87 -3.74 10.89
CA ALA A 39 -8.27 -4.82 10.00
C ALA A 39 -8.79 -4.24 8.66
N GLY A 40 -8.36 -4.79 7.51
CA GLY A 40 -8.75 -4.34 6.17
C GLY A 40 -7.69 -3.50 5.44
N GLY A 41 -6.60 -3.10 6.13
CA GLY A 41 -5.46 -2.44 5.51
C GLY A 41 -5.74 -1.01 5.02
N ALA A 42 -5.04 -0.56 3.97
CA ALA A 42 -5.05 0.84 3.51
C ALA A 42 -6.45 1.34 3.06
N LEU A 43 -7.30 0.46 2.53
CA LEU A 43 -8.64 0.85 2.08
C LEU A 43 -9.60 1.22 3.22
N MET A 44 -9.28 0.88 4.47
CA MET A 44 -10.07 1.33 5.62
C MET A 44 -9.96 2.84 5.87
N GLN A 45 -8.95 3.49 5.30
CA GLN A 45 -8.67 4.91 5.46
C GLN A 45 -9.02 5.74 4.21
N THR A 46 -9.61 5.11 3.20
CA THR A 46 -10.04 5.81 1.97
C THR A 46 -11.54 6.02 1.93
N THR A 47 -11.98 6.86 1.02
CA THR A 47 -13.39 7.14 0.72
C THR A 47 -13.89 6.19 -0.36
N GLU A 48 -14.46 6.72 -1.44
CA GLU A 48 -14.96 5.94 -2.57
C GLU A 48 -13.83 5.28 -3.38
N VAL A 49 -14.03 4.00 -3.71
CA VAL A 49 -13.16 3.20 -4.57
C VAL A 49 -13.91 2.99 -5.89
N GLU A 50 -13.49 3.73 -6.92
CA GLU A 50 -14.11 3.68 -8.26
C GLU A 50 -13.40 2.71 -9.21
N ASN A 51 -12.20 2.26 -8.84
CA ASN A 51 -11.31 1.51 -9.72
C ASN A 51 -11.15 0.02 -9.35
N PHE A 52 -12.00 -0.51 -8.46
CA PHE A 52 -12.08 -1.94 -8.20
C PHE A 52 -13.20 -2.54 -9.07
N PRO A 53 -12.88 -3.44 -10.03
CA PRO A 53 -13.88 -3.96 -10.97
C PRO A 53 -15.03 -4.70 -10.27
N GLY A 54 -16.26 -4.50 -10.75
CA GLY A 54 -17.46 -5.11 -10.21
C GLY A 54 -18.39 -4.14 -9.46
N PHE A 55 -17.96 -2.90 -9.24
CA PHE A 55 -18.72 -1.86 -8.56
C PHE A 55 -18.91 -0.65 -9.49
N PRO A 56 -19.95 -0.64 -10.34
CA PRO A 56 -20.16 0.41 -11.35
C PRO A 56 -20.46 1.79 -10.74
N ASP A 57 -21.05 1.82 -9.56
CA ASP A 57 -21.42 3.04 -8.84
C ASP A 57 -20.41 3.38 -7.71
N ALA A 58 -19.18 2.85 -7.80
CA ALA A 58 -18.16 2.86 -6.75
C ALA A 58 -18.59 2.07 -5.48
N ILE A 59 -17.71 2.00 -4.52
CA ILE A 59 -17.95 1.43 -3.18
C ILE A 59 -17.04 2.11 -2.17
N MET A 60 -17.53 2.35 -0.96
CA MET A 60 -16.67 2.85 0.11
C MET A 60 -15.59 1.83 0.45
N GLY A 61 -14.32 2.29 0.63
CA GLY A 61 -13.20 1.42 0.94
C GLY A 61 -13.47 0.47 2.12
N PRO A 62 -13.97 0.95 3.27
CA PRO A 62 -14.38 0.09 4.38
C PRO A 62 -15.44 -0.95 4.03
N GLU A 63 -16.43 -0.60 3.19
CA GLU A 63 -17.49 -1.53 2.77
C GLU A 63 -16.95 -2.63 1.84
N LEU A 64 -16.00 -2.28 0.96
CA LEU A 64 -15.30 -3.25 0.13
C LEU A 64 -14.53 -4.25 0.99
N MET A 65 -13.79 -3.75 1.98
CA MET A 65 -13.00 -4.60 2.87
C MET A 65 -13.87 -5.49 3.76
N ASP A 66 -14.99 -4.97 4.28
CA ASP A 66 -15.97 -5.76 5.03
C ASP A 66 -16.59 -6.88 4.16
N SER A 67 -16.89 -6.57 2.90
CA SER A 67 -17.41 -7.55 1.94
C SER A 67 -16.38 -8.65 1.65
N MET A 68 -15.11 -8.32 1.45
CA MET A 68 -14.04 -9.29 1.23
C MET A 68 -13.80 -10.15 2.48
N ARG A 69 -13.83 -9.54 3.67
CA ARG A 69 -13.72 -10.21 4.96
C ARG A 69 -14.82 -11.25 5.13
N LYS A 70 -16.07 -10.85 4.99
CA LYS A 70 -17.26 -11.74 5.07
C LYS A 70 -17.21 -12.86 4.05
N GLN A 71 -16.66 -12.58 2.86
CA GLN A 71 -16.52 -13.60 1.83
C GLN A 71 -15.50 -14.68 2.24
N ALA A 72 -14.36 -14.30 2.84
CA ALA A 72 -13.37 -15.24 3.35
C ALA A 72 -13.95 -16.09 4.53
N GLU A 73 -14.62 -15.46 5.50
CA GLU A 73 -15.28 -16.13 6.63
C GLU A 73 -16.34 -17.13 6.15
N ARG A 74 -17.15 -16.76 5.16
CA ARG A 74 -18.19 -17.65 4.59
C ARG A 74 -17.63 -18.98 4.11
N PHE A 75 -16.40 -19.02 3.63
CA PHE A 75 -15.73 -20.24 3.16
C PHE A 75 -14.88 -20.91 4.24
N GLY A 76 -14.89 -20.40 5.48
CA GLY A 76 -14.26 -21.05 6.61
C GLY A 76 -12.85 -20.54 6.94
N ALA A 77 -12.46 -19.35 6.48
CA ALA A 77 -11.27 -18.68 7.00
C ALA A 77 -11.52 -18.26 8.46
N GLU A 78 -10.58 -18.55 9.32
CA GLU A 78 -10.54 -18.06 10.71
C GLU A 78 -9.79 -16.74 10.75
N LEU A 79 -10.40 -15.68 11.31
CA LEU A 79 -9.85 -14.34 11.32
C LEU A 79 -9.58 -13.93 12.77
N LEU A 80 -8.33 -13.51 13.06
CA LEU A 80 -7.92 -13.04 14.37
C LEU A 80 -7.48 -11.58 14.32
N SER A 81 -8.12 -10.76 15.15
CA SER A 81 -7.73 -9.36 15.36
C SER A 81 -6.57 -9.28 16.35
N ASP A 82 -5.39 -9.74 15.93
CA ASP A 82 -4.16 -9.75 16.72
C ASP A 82 -2.97 -9.37 15.84
N ASP A 83 -1.89 -8.90 16.46
CA ASP A 83 -0.67 -8.48 15.78
C ASP A 83 0.41 -9.55 15.85
N VAL A 84 0.94 -9.92 14.70
CA VAL A 84 2.13 -10.78 14.64
C VAL A 84 3.36 -9.95 14.97
N ILE A 85 4.10 -10.38 15.99
CA ILE A 85 5.30 -9.68 16.48
C ILE A 85 6.60 -10.38 16.11
N GLU A 86 6.54 -11.68 15.80
CA GLU A 86 7.72 -12.48 15.44
C GLU A 86 7.30 -13.61 14.48
N VAL A 87 8.15 -13.88 13.50
CA VAL A 87 7.99 -15.02 12.58
C VAL A 87 9.32 -15.74 12.44
N ASP A 88 9.38 -17.02 12.84
CA ASP A 88 10.47 -17.91 12.47
C ASP A 88 10.03 -18.83 11.34
N ARG A 89 10.45 -18.48 10.13
CA ARG A 89 10.13 -19.19 8.90
C ARG A 89 11.18 -20.21 8.50
N THR A 90 12.29 -20.29 9.21
CA THR A 90 13.31 -21.33 9.02
C THR A 90 12.92 -22.60 9.76
N ALA A 91 12.12 -22.48 10.81
CA ALA A 91 11.54 -23.62 11.53
C ALA A 91 10.63 -24.47 10.63
N THR A 92 10.48 -25.74 10.95
CA THR A 92 9.55 -26.67 10.31
C THR A 92 8.79 -27.43 11.42
N PRO A 93 7.50 -27.13 11.62
CA PRO A 93 6.65 -26.12 10.98
C PRO A 93 7.08 -24.68 11.27
N LYS A 94 6.62 -23.72 10.43
CA LYS A 94 6.87 -22.28 10.60
C LYS A 94 6.24 -21.80 11.90
N MET A 95 6.93 -20.92 12.62
CA MET A 95 6.44 -20.36 13.88
C MET A 95 6.01 -18.92 13.71
N ILE A 96 4.81 -18.59 14.16
CA ILE A 96 4.22 -17.26 14.16
C ILE A 96 3.84 -16.91 15.59
N LYS A 97 4.29 -15.76 16.09
CA LYS A 97 4.08 -15.36 17.47
C LYS A 97 3.33 -14.03 17.53
N THR A 98 2.36 -13.97 18.42
CA THR A 98 1.69 -12.74 18.87
C THR A 98 2.13 -12.42 20.30
N ASP A 99 1.62 -11.34 20.88
CA ASP A 99 1.86 -11.04 22.30
C ASP A 99 1.26 -12.11 23.23
N SER A 100 0.20 -12.79 22.79
CA SER A 100 -0.57 -13.74 23.61
C SER A 100 -0.17 -15.20 23.38
N GLU A 101 0.09 -15.60 22.14
CA GLU A 101 0.22 -17.00 21.74
C GLU A 101 1.26 -17.24 20.65
N THR A 102 1.63 -18.53 20.50
CA THR A 102 2.49 -19.01 19.41
C THR A 102 1.71 -20.01 18.56
N TYR A 103 1.72 -19.76 17.25
CA TYR A 103 1.05 -20.56 16.24
C TYR A 103 2.07 -21.26 15.34
N LEU A 104 1.70 -22.43 14.85
CA LEU A 104 2.52 -23.20 13.91
C LEU A 104 1.79 -23.37 12.60
N ALA A 105 2.53 -23.29 11.48
CA ALA A 105 1.96 -23.50 10.14
C ALA A 105 2.92 -24.25 9.23
N HIS A 106 2.36 -25.02 8.31
CA HIS A 106 3.12 -25.58 7.20
C HIS A 106 3.50 -24.49 6.19
N ALA A 107 2.54 -23.66 5.79
CA ALA A 107 2.73 -22.54 4.86
C ALA A 107 2.37 -21.19 5.48
N VAL A 108 3.09 -20.13 5.07
CA VAL A 108 2.83 -18.74 5.47
C VAL A 108 2.70 -17.86 4.24
N ILE A 109 1.64 -17.05 4.18
CA ILE A 109 1.44 -16.03 3.17
C ILE A 109 1.58 -14.64 3.80
N ILE A 110 2.57 -13.89 3.36
CA ILE A 110 2.86 -12.53 3.81
C ILE A 110 2.10 -11.55 2.92
N ALA A 111 1.13 -10.85 3.49
CA ALA A 111 0.26 -9.88 2.82
C ALA A 111 0.16 -8.57 3.61
N THR A 112 1.25 -8.14 4.25
CA THR A 112 1.32 -7.02 5.19
C THR A 112 1.19 -5.65 4.52
N GLY A 113 1.30 -5.59 3.18
CA GLY A 113 1.10 -4.38 2.40
C GLY A 113 2.22 -3.35 2.54
N SER A 114 1.88 -2.10 2.27
CA SER A 114 2.76 -0.94 2.42
C SER A 114 2.03 0.21 3.10
N ARG A 115 2.79 1.22 3.52
CA ARG A 115 2.26 2.51 4.01
C ARG A 115 2.82 3.63 3.16
N TYR A 116 2.02 4.67 2.97
CA TYR A 116 2.50 5.92 2.38
C TYR A 116 3.46 6.62 3.33
N LYS A 117 4.49 7.26 2.78
CA LYS A 117 5.32 8.20 3.53
C LYS A 117 4.55 9.49 3.70
N GLU A 118 4.44 9.93 4.95
CA GLU A 118 3.78 11.17 5.32
C GLU A 118 4.82 12.31 5.41
N LEU A 119 4.37 13.54 5.19
CA LEU A 119 5.19 14.73 5.43
C LEU A 119 5.38 14.96 6.94
N GLY A 120 4.40 14.55 7.73
CA GLY A 120 4.37 14.74 9.18
C GLY A 120 4.06 16.18 9.59
N VAL A 121 3.35 16.93 8.75
CA VAL A 121 3.03 18.34 8.99
C VAL A 121 1.60 18.52 9.49
N PRO A 122 1.30 19.63 10.23
CA PRO A 122 -0.06 19.96 10.63
C PRO A 122 -1.01 19.98 9.42
N GLY A 123 -2.24 19.52 9.63
CA GLY A 123 -3.30 19.47 8.62
C GLY A 123 -3.25 18.29 7.66
N GLU A 124 -2.09 17.64 7.47
CA GLU A 124 -1.95 16.54 6.51
C GLU A 124 -2.95 15.40 6.78
N LYS A 125 -2.94 14.84 8.00
CA LYS A 125 -3.85 13.73 8.37
C LYS A 125 -5.30 14.15 8.46
N GLN A 126 -5.55 15.35 9.00
CA GLN A 126 -6.91 15.88 9.18
C GLN A 126 -7.63 16.04 7.84
N LEU A 127 -6.89 16.44 6.80
CA LEU A 127 -7.42 16.72 5.48
C LEU A 127 -7.18 15.55 4.49
N GLY A 128 -6.74 14.38 4.99
CA GLY A 128 -6.68 13.13 4.22
C GLY A 128 -8.05 12.76 3.66
N GLY A 129 -8.16 12.52 2.34
CA GLY A 129 -9.46 12.32 1.66
C GLY A 129 -10.30 13.58 1.47
N HIS A 130 -9.90 14.71 2.08
CA HIS A 130 -10.58 16.01 1.98
C HIS A 130 -9.73 17.05 1.22
N GLY A 131 -8.95 16.58 0.25
CA GLY A 131 -8.06 17.38 -0.57
C GLY A 131 -6.60 16.99 -0.46
N VAL A 132 -6.20 16.20 0.55
CA VAL A 132 -4.89 15.52 0.60
C VAL A 132 -5.06 14.08 0.15
N SER A 133 -4.19 13.63 -0.76
CA SER A 133 -4.10 12.26 -1.27
C SER A 133 -2.64 11.80 -1.36
N TRP A 134 -2.44 10.48 -1.35
CA TRP A 134 -1.16 9.81 -1.56
C TRP A 134 -1.17 8.92 -2.81
N CYS A 135 -2.24 8.98 -3.62
CA CYS A 135 -2.41 8.15 -4.81
C CYS A 135 -3.08 8.92 -5.95
N ALA A 136 -2.30 9.41 -6.89
CA ALA A 136 -2.84 10.14 -8.05
C ALA A 136 -3.74 9.26 -8.93
N THR A 137 -3.40 7.99 -9.09
CA THR A 137 -4.17 7.04 -9.89
C THR A 137 -5.54 6.74 -9.25
N CYS A 138 -5.62 6.76 -7.91
CA CYS A 138 -6.85 6.53 -7.18
C CYS A 138 -7.77 7.76 -7.24
N ASP A 139 -7.23 8.93 -6.91
CA ASP A 139 -8.03 10.09 -6.55
C ASP A 139 -7.98 11.23 -7.59
N GLY A 140 -7.11 11.14 -8.59
CA GLY A 140 -6.88 12.24 -9.55
C GLY A 140 -8.15 12.70 -10.27
N PHE A 141 -9.10 11.80 -10.50
CA PHE A 141 -10.38 12.11 -11.12
C PHE A 141 -11.20 13.15 -10.33
N PHE A 142 -11.19 13.09 -9.01
CA PHE A 142 -11.94 14.01 -8.14
C PHE A 142 -11.40 15.46 -8.17
N PHE A 143 -10.19 15.64 -8.70
CA PHE A 143 -9.53 16.94 -8.75
C PHE A 143 -9.64 17.65 -10.11
N ARG A 144 -10.72 17.39 -10.87
CA ARG A 144 -10.97 18.07 -12.14
C ARG A 144 -11.17 19.56 -11.96
N GLY A 145 -10.35 20.33 -12.69
CA GLY A 145 -10.40 21.80 -12.65
C GLY A 145 -9.76 22.43 -11.42
N HIS A 146 -9.16 21.64 -10.54
CA HIS A 146 -8.47 22.11 -9.34
C HIS A 146 -7.05 22.59 -9.65
N ASP A 147 -6.56 23.54 -8.87
CA ASP A 147 -5.14 23.85 -8.77
C ASP A 147 -4.52 22.86 -7.78
N ILE A 148 -3.58 22.02 -8.25
CA ILE A 148 -3.05 20.86 -7.56
C ILE A 148 -1.58 21.09 -7.20
N ALA A 149 -1.18 20.69 -5.99
CA ALA A 149 0.22 20.56 -5.59
C ALA A 149 0.62 19.08 -5.56
N VAL A 150 1.83 18.76 -6.05
CA VAL A 150 2.48 17.45 -5.92
C VAL A 150 3.77 17.64 -5.16
N ILE A 151 3.90 16.96 -4.02
CA ILE A 151 5.10 17.06 -3.18
C ILE A 151 6.02 15.87 -3.49
N GLY A 152 7.22 16.16 -3.98
CA GLY A 152 8.19 15.12 -4.28
C GLY A 152 9.19 15.56 -5.36
N GLY A 153 10.08 14.63 -5.76
CA GLY A 153 11.12 14.94 -6.76
C GLY A 153 11.77 13.70 -7.36
N GLY A 154 11.19 12.53 -7.13
CA GLY A 154 11.55 11.25 -7.75
C GLY A 154 10.67 10.91 -8.93
N ASP A 155 10.89 9.73 -9.54
CA ASP A 155 10.12 9.26 -10.71
C ASP A 155 8.62 9.22 -10.42
N SER A 156 8.19 8.68 -9.27
CA SER A 156 6.78 8.65 -8.89
C SER A 156 6.14 10.03 -8.85
N ALA A 157 6.83 11.04 -8.29
CA ALA A 157 6.30 12.40 -8.25
C ALA A 157 6.13 13.01 -9.65
N MET A 158 7.06 12.74 -10.56
CA MET A 158 6.97 13.21 -11.95
C MET A 158 5.87 12.49 -12.73
N GLU A 159 5.72 11.20 -12.51
CA GLU A 159 4.65 10.39 -13.09
C GLU A 159 3.28 10.88 -12.61
N GLU A 160 3.10 11.02 -11.31
CA GLU A 160 1.86 11.50 -10.70
C GLU A 160 1.54 12.94 -11.14
N ALA A 161 2.51 13.85 -11.13
CA ALA A 161 2.33 15.21 -11.61
C ALA A 161 1.87 15.22 -13.08
N THR A 162 2.52 14.43 -13.94
CA THR A 162 2.15 14.31 -15.36
C THR A 162 0.75 13.73 -15.52
N PHE A 163 0.40 12.70 -14.76
CA PHE A 163 -0.92 12.07 -14.77
C PHE A 163 -2.01 13.07 -14.35
N LEU A 164 -1.80 13.82 -13.30
CA LEU A 164 -2.74 14.79 -12.74
C LEU A 164 -3.03 15.96 -13.69
N THR A 165 -2.15 16.27 -14.65
CA THR A 165 -2.44 17.30 -15.68
C THR A 165 -3.63 16.96 -16.56
N ARG A 166 -4.06 15.70 -16.59
CA ARG A 166 -5.28 15.26 -17.32
C ARG A 166 -6.55 15.81 -16.68
N PHE A 167 -6.52 16.05 -15.38
CA PHE A 167 -7.66 16.47 -14.57
C PHE A 167 -7.51 17.92 -14.09
N GLY A 168 -6.38 18.23 -13.47
CA GLY A 168 -6.11 19.53 -12.89
C GLY A 168 -6.10 20.69 -13.89
N LYS A 169 -6.46 21.86 -13.39
CA LYS A 169 -6.28 23.13 -14.11
C LYS A 169 -4.80 23.47 -14.19
N SER A 170 -4.08 23.33 -13.09
CA SER A 170 -2.64 23.48 -12.98
C SER A 170 -2.06 22.45 -12.00
N VAL A 171 -0.78 22.11 -12.14
CA VAL A 171 -0.04 21.24 -11.23
C VAL A 171 1.25 21.95 -10.82
N THR A 172 1.45 22.16 -9.52
CA THR A 172 2.68 22.73 -8.96
C THR A 172 3.46 21.64 -8.24
N VAL A 173 4.63 21.28 -8.75
CA VAL A 173 5.54 20.35 -8.08
C VAL A 173 6.35 21.11 -7.04
N ILE A 174 6.25 20.70 -5.79
CA ILE A 174 7.00 21.27 -4.65
C ILE A 174 8.18 20.36 -4.35
N HIS A 175 9.39 20.89 -4.46
CA HIS A 175 10.59 20.13 -4.21
C HIS A 175 11.59 20.89 -3.33
N ARG A 176 12.10 20.20 -2.29
CA ARG A 176 12.99 20.79 -1.27
C ARG A 176 14.40 21.10 -1.75
N ARG A 177 14.75 20.74 -2.99
CA ARG A 177 16.06 21.00 -3.62
C ARG A 177 15.86 21.78 -4.92
N ASP A 178 16.96 22.16 -5.54
CA ASP A 178 17.00 22.86 -6.85
C ASP A 178 17.10 21.92 -8.06
N ALA A 179 17.16 20.60 -7.81
CA ALA A 179 17.23 19.57 -8.84
C ALA A 179 16.43 18.31 -8.45
N LEU A 180 15.74 17.73 -9.43
CA LEU A 180 14.99 16.48 -9.28
C LEU A 180 15.95 15.29 -9.15
N ARG A 181 15.46 14.22 -8.47
CA ARG A 181 16.11 12.91 -8.41
C ARG A 181 15.54 11.93 -9.44
N ALA A 182 14.47 12.29 -10.11
CA ALA A 182 13.82 11.48 -11.14
C ALA A 182 14.78 11.16 -12.29
N SER A 183 14.52 10.11 -13.04
CA SER A 183 15.22 9.78 -14.27
C SER A 183 15.09 10.92 -15.30
N LYS A 184 16.10 11.07 -16.16
CA LYS A 184 16.14 12.18 -17.13
C LYS A 184 14.89 12.23 -18.02
N ILE A 185 14.39 11.07 -18.44
CA ILE A 185 13.19 11.00 -19.28
C ILE A 185 11.94 11.50 -18.54
N MET A 186 11.81 11.22 -17.26
CA MET A 186 10.69 11.70 -16.45
C MET A 186 10.79 13.19 -16.15
N GLN A 187 12.01 13.68 -15.89
CA GLN A 187 12.27 15.12 -15.79
C GLN A 187 11.87 15.87 -17.05
N ASP A 188 12.37 15.44 -18.21
CA ASP A 188 12.12 16.11 -19.49
C ASP A 188 10.62 16.13 -19.82
N ARG A 189 9.90 15.05 -19.53
CA ARG A 189 8.45 14.96 -19.72
C ARG A 189 7.70 15.94 -18.83
N ALA A 190 8.05 16.04 -17.56
CA ALA A 190 7.40 16.93 -16.61
C ALA A 190 7.73 18.41 -16.91
N LEU A 191 9.01 18.73 -17.22
CA LEU A 191 9.46 20.08 -17.56
C LEU A 191 8.86 20.60 -18.86
N ALA A 192 8.58 19.72 -19.84
CA ALA A 192 7.98 20.08 -21.10
C ALA A 192 6.45 20.30 -21.02
N ASN A 193 5.82 19.90 -19.90
CA ASN A 193 4.36 19.98 -19.78
C ASN A 193 3.92 21.39 -19.36
N PRO A 194 3.13 22.12 -20.18
CA PRO A 194 2.75 23.51 -19.93
C PRO A 194 1.83 23.70 -18.71
N LYS A 195 1.22 22.62 -18.19
CA LYS A 195 0.40 22.66 -16.98
C LYS A 195 1.22 22.44 -15.69
N ILE A 196 2.50 22.04 -15.81
CA ILE A 196 3.35 21.78 -14.65
C ILE A 196 4.26 22.97 -14.38
N SER A 197 4.22 23.48 -13.17
CA SER A 197 5.18 24.45 -12.63
C SER A 197 5.98 23.82 -11.48
N PHE A 198 7.15 24.36 -11.21
CA PHE A 198 8.04 23.86 -10.16
C PHE A 198 8.30 24.94 -9.11
N LEU A 199 8.12 24.58 -7.87
CA LEU A 199 8.50 25.37 -6.71
C LEU A 199 9.72 24.70 -6.05
N TRP A 200 10.89 25.23 -6.41
CA TRP A 200 12.17 24.71 -5.96
C TRP A 200 12.55 25.20 -4.57
N ASN A 201 13.46 24.49 -3.89
CA ASN A 201 13.96 24.83 -2.57
C ASN A 201 12.83 25.10 -1.57
N SER A 202 11.77 24.33 -1.66
CA SER A 202 10.53 24.57 -0.95
C SER A 202 10.05 23.29 -0.29
N GLU A 203 9.62 23.41 0.94
CA GLU A 203 8.98 22.34 1.72
C GLU A 203 7.62 22.81 2.24
N VAL A 204 6.73 21.84 2.45
CA VAL A 204 5.43 22.11 3.07
C VAL A 204 5.62 22.19 4.57
N ALA A 205 5.22 23.30 5.18
CA ALA A 205 5.22 23.49 6.63
C ALA A 205 3.86 23.13 7.25
N GLU A 206 2.76 23.32 6.51
CA GLU A 206 1.40 23.07 6.97
C GLU A 206 0.45 22.91 5.77
N VAL A 207 -0.55 22.04 5.89
CA VAL A 207 -1.71 21.96 4.99
C VAL A 207 -2.84 22.77 5.58
N LEU A 208 -3.31 23.78 4.85
CA LEU A 208 -4.30 24.75 5.31
C LEU A 208 -5.72 24.34 4.91
N GLY A 209 -6.65 24.48 5.84
CA GLY A 209 -8.08 24.21 5.66
C GLY A 209 -8.74 23.74 6.94
N SER A 210 -10.07 23.78 6.97
CA SER A 210 -10.87 23.22 8.06
C SER A 210 -11.53 21.89 7.63
N ASP A 211 -12.39 21.96 6.62
CA ASP A 211 -13.14 20.81 6.08
C ASP A 211 -12.53 20.28 4.79
N LYS A 212 -11.87 21.16 4.04
CA LYS A 212 -11.17 20.86 2.76
C LYS A 212 -9.90 21.67 2.66
N VAL A 213 -8.96 21.20 1.85
CA VAL A 213 -7.74 21.93 1.55
C VAL A 213 -8.06 23.27 0.88
N THR A 214 -7.46 24.35 1.39
CA THR A 214 -7.54 25.70 0.84
C THR A 214 -6.18 26.25 0.39
N GLY A 215 -5.09 25.60 0.79
CA GLY A 215 -3.74 26.00 0.45
C GLY A 215 -2.68 25.21 1.23
N LEU A 216 -1.44 25.58 0.97
CA LEU A 216 -0.26 25.09 1.67
C LEU A 216 0.53 26.27 2.22
N ARG A 217 1.02 26.17 3.45
CA ARG A 217 2.11 27.01 3.94
C ARG A 217 3.41 26.42 3.48
N ILE A 218 4.11 27.16 2.66
CA ILE A 218 5.39 26.75 2.07
C ILE A 218 6.49 27.49 2.78
N ARG A 219 7.58 26.78 3.09
CA ARG A 219 8.83 27.35 3.63
C ARG A 219 9.94 27.20 2.59
N ASP A 220 10.64 28.29 2.30
CA ASP A 220 11.88 28.24 1.52
C ASP A 220 12.99 27.58 2.35
N THR A 221 13.67 26.58 1.76
CA THR A 221 14.70 25.80 2.46
C THR A 221 16.05 26.53 2.57
N LYS A 222 16.22 27.67 1.88
CA LYS A 222 17.46 28.44 1.87
C LYS A 222 17.47 29.55 2.92
N ASP A 223 16.37 30.30 3.00
CA ASP A 223 16.29 31.47 3.88
C ASP A 223 15.20 31.35 4.97
N GLY A 224 14.39 30.29 4.93
CA GLY A 224 13.32 30.03 5.91
C GLY A 224 12.09 30.91 5.76
N THR A 225 11.98 31.73 4.71
CA THR A 225 10.80 32.56 4.48
C THR A 225 9.58 31.70 4.19
N GLU A 226 8.40 32.15 4.67
CA GLU A 226 7.14 31.43 4.48
C GLU A 226 6.18 32.22 3.63
N HIS A 227 5.42 31.52 2.79
CA HIS A 227 4.31 32.07 2.03
C HIS A 227 3.18 31.05 1.87
N VAL A 228 2.00 31.50 1.46
CA VAL A 228 0.88 30.61 1.19
C VAL A 228 0.76 30.37 -0.31
N LEU A 229 0.70 29.09 -0.68
CA LEU A 229 0.37 28.63 -2.02
C LEU A 229 -1.11 28.23 -2.04
N PRO A 230 -1.99 28.94 -2.74
CA PRO A 230 -3.40 28.58 -2.85
C PRO A 230 -3.56 27.37 -3.79
N VAL A 231 -3.96 26.23 -3.22
CA VAL A 231 -4.27 24.98 -3.94
C VAL A 231 -5.44 24.30 -3.25
N THR A 232 -6.18 23.48 -3.98
CA THR A 232 -7.33 22.74 -3.46
C THR A 232 -7.16 21.22 -3.54
N GLY A 233 -6.04 20.78 -4.12
CA GLY A 233 -5.62 19.39 -4.16
C GLY A 233 -4.14 19.27 -3.82
N VAL A 234 -3.79 18.30 -2.97
CA VAL A 234 -2.43 18.03 -2.53
C VAL A 234 -2.13 16.55 -2.66
N PHE A 235 -1.12 16.21 -3.43
CA PHE A 235 -0.65 14.83 -3.61
C PHE A 235 0.74 14.66 -3.01
N VAL A 236 0.85 13.77 -2.03
CA VAL A 236 2.09 13.50 -1.32
C VAL A 236 2.81 12.33 -1.99
N ALA A 237 3.74 12.63 -2.90
CA ALA A 237 4.45 11.66 -3.76
C ALA A 237 5.91 11.49 -3.32
N ILE A 238 6.14 11.23 -2.02
CA ILE A 238 7.49 11.07 -1.44
C ILE A 238 7.90 9.62 -1.22
N GLY A 239 7.08 8.68 -1.70
CA GLY A 239 7.34 7.24 -1.69
C GLY A 239 6.47 6.46 -0.69
N HIS A 240 6.76 5.17 -0.62
CA HIS A 240 6.07 4.22 0.23
C HIS A 240 7.09 3.45 1.06
N ASP A 241 6.65 2.90 2.19
CA ASP A 241 7.41 1.96 3.00
C ASP A 241 6.67 0.62 3.00
N PRO A 242 7.23 -0.45 2.42
CA PRO A 242 6.66 -1.78 2.55
C PRO A 242 6.69 -2.21 4.02
N ARG A 243 5.63 -2.87 4.49
CA ARG A 243 5.57 -3.39 5.87
C ARG A 243 6.30 -4.74 5.95
N SER A 244 7.60 -4.69 5.74
CA SER A 244 8.49 -5.85 5.71
C SER A 244 9.42 -5.94 6.93
N ASP A 245 9.32 -5.02 7.89
CA ASP A 245 10.21 -4.94 9.05
C ASP A 245 10.30 -6.26 9.82
N LEU A 246 9.16 -6.96 9.97
CA LEU A 246 9.05 -8.24 10.65
C LEU A 246 9.88 -9.36 9.98
N PHE A 247 10.24 -9.18 8.73
CA PHE A 247 10.94 -10.17 7.91
C PHE A 247 12.39 -9.77 7.61
N THR A 248 12.85 -8.64 8.12
CA THR A 248 14.20 -8.12 7.89
C THR A 248 15.27 -9.12 8.33
N GLY A 249 16.28 -9.31 7.48
CA GLY A 249 17.40 -10.26 7.72
C GLY A 249 17.04 -11.72 7.55
N GLN A 250 15.78 -12.04 7.30
CA GLN A 250 15.32 -13.41 7.11
C GLN A 250 14.77 -13.68 5.69
N LEU A 251 14.21 -12.67 5.01
CA LEU A 251 13.85 -12.74 3.59
C LEU A 251 14.67 -11.72 2.79
N ALA A 252 14.92 -12.07 1.54
CA ALA A 252 15.54 -11.14 0.62
C ALA A 252 14.56 -9.99 0.30
N ALA A 253 15.08 -8.77 0.34
CA ALA A 253 14.35 -7.55 -0.02
C ALA A 253 15.20 -6.70 -0.96
N ASP A 254 14.55 -5.83 -1.73
CA ASP A 254 15.23 -4.83 -2.51
C ASP A 254 15.75 -3.66 -1.62
N PRO A 255 16.52 -2.72 -2.18
CA PRO A 255 17.05 -1.58 -1.40
C PRO A 255 15.97 -0.68 -0.78
N ASP A 256 14.74 -0.70 -1.29
CA ASP A 256 13.60 0.05 -0.78
C ASP A 256 12.78 -0.75 0.25
N GLY A 257 13.18 -2.00 0.55
CA GLY A 257 12.58 -2.88 1.54
C GLY A 257 11.45 -3.78 1.03
N TYR A 258 11.13 -3.79 -0.27
CA TYR A 258 10.14 -4.69 -0.84
C TYR A 258 10.65 -6.13 -0.87
N LEU A 259 9.83 -7.08 -0.41
CA LEU A 259 10.21 -8.49 -0.39
C LEU A 259 10.35 -9.02 -1.82
N LEU A 260 11.38 -9.83 -2.05
CA LEU A 260 11.65 -10.45 -3.35
C LEU A 260 10.93 -11.80 -3.46
N VAL A 261 10.25 -12.01 -4.59
CA VAL A 261 9.59 -13.24 -4.97
C VAL A 261 10.04 -13.72 -6.36
N ASN A 262 9.90 -14.99 -6.63
CA ASN A 262 10.28 -15.62 -7.92
C ASN A 262 9.18 -15.41 -8.96
N GLN A 263 9.02 -14.20 -9.47
CA GLN A 263 7.97 -13.87 -10.44
C GLN A 263 7.95 -14.82 -11.65
N PRO A 264 6.74 -15.18 -12.16
CA PRO A 264 5.41 -14.69 -11.78
C PRO A 264 4.82 -15.36 -10.52
N SER A 265 5.53 -16.32 -9.91
CA SER A 265 5.15 -16.94 -8.65
C SER A 265 5.31 -15.98 -7.46
N THR A 266 4.60 -16.28 -6.39
CA THR A 266 4.68 -15.55 -5.12
C THR A 266 5.63 -16.18 -4.12
N ARG A 267 6.36 -17.23 -4.52
CA ARG A 267 7.35 -17.96 -3.71
C ARG A 267 8.51 -17.06 -3.35
N THR A 268 8.87 -17.05 -2.08
CA THR A 268 10.11 -16.43 -1.59
C THR A 268 11.30 -17.41 -1.74
N ALA A 269 12.48 -17.01 -1.26
CA ALA A 269 13.63 -17.90 -1.19
C ALA A 269 13.49 -19.02 -0.13
N ILE A 270 12.46 -18.94 0.74
CA ILE A 270 12.22 -19.93 1.79
C ILE A 270 10.99 -20.76 1.43
N GLU A 271 11.15 -22.08 1.41
CA GLU A 271 10.06 -23.00 1.11
C GLU A 271 8.90 -22.88 2.09
N GLY A 272 7.67 -22.98 1.57
CA GLY A 272 6.45 -22.79 2.34
C GLY A 272 6.18 -21.35 2.75
N VAL A 273 6.97 -20.36 2.24
CA VAL A 273 6.76 -18.94 2.50
C VAL A 273 6.50 -18.20 1.20
N PHE A 274 5.38 -17.51 1.14
CA PHE A 274 4.86 -16.76 0.00
C PHE A 274 4.65 -15.31 0.39
N ALA A 275 4.78 -14.38 -0.57
CA ALA A 275 4.51 -12.97 -0.31
C ALA A 275 3.72 -12.34 -1.47
N CYS A 276 2.77 -11.46 -1.16
CA CYS A 276 1.86 -10.87 -2.13
C CYS A 276 1.35 -9.48 -1.71
N GLY A 277 0.74 -8.77 -2.64
CA GLY A 277 0.27 -7.40 -2.44
C GLY A 277 1.41 -6.38 -2.39
N ASP A 278 1.13 -5.24 -1.79
CA ASP A 278 2.03 -4.09 -1.83
C ASP A 278 3.37 -4.30 -1.10
N VAL A 279 3.52 -5.35 -0.29
CA VAL A 279 4.81 -5.67 0.33
C VAL A 279 5.83 -6.18 -0.67
N VAL A 280 5.39 -6.61 -1.87
CA VAL A 280 6.22 -7.04 -3.01
C VAL A 280 6.06 -6.15 -4.24
N ASP A 281 4.97 -5.37 -4.32
CA ASP A 281 4.64 -4.53 -5.47
C ASP A 281 5.12 -3.09 -5.27
N ARG A 282 6.31 -2.79 -5.78
CA ARG A 282 6.87 -1.43 -5.81
C ARG A 282 6.29 -0.56 -6.95
N THR A 283 5.49 -1.13 -7.86
CA THR A 283 5.12 -0.49 -9.13
C THR A 283 3.67 -0.02 -9.15
N TYR A 284 2.72 -0.92 -8.93
CA TYR A 284 1.29 -0.64 -9.14
C TYR A 284 0.58 -0.19 -7.87
N ARG A 285 0.72 -0.95 -6.77
CA ARG A 285 0.08 -0.68 -5.47
C ARG A 285 -1.40 -0.36 -5.60
N GLN A 286 -2.12 -1.25 -6.29
CA GLN A 286 -3.56 -1.14 -6.50
C GLN A 286 -4.30 -2.29 -5.80
N ALA A 287 -5.52 -2.01 -5.33
CA ALA A 287 -6.35 -3.02 -4.67
C ALA A 287 -6.57 -4.27 -5.55
N VAL A 288 -6.80 -4.07 -6.85
CA VAL A 288 -7.03 -5.16 -7.79
C VAL A 288 -5.78 -5.99 -8.07
N THR A 289 -4.59 -5.36 -8.17
CA THR A 289 -3.32 -6.10 -8.31
C THR A 289 -2.96 -6.84 -7.03
N ALA A 290 -3.20 -6.23 -5.87
CA ALA A 290 -3.01 -6.87 -4.58
C ALA A 290 -3.93 -8.10 -4.44
N ALA A 291 -5.21 -7.99 -4.77
CA ALA A 291 -6.15 -9.12 -4.79
C ALA A 291 -5.67 -10.22 -5.76
N GLY A 292 -5.22 -9.86 -6.96
CA GLY A 292 -4.70 -10.81 -7.95
C GLY A 292 -3.48 -11.58 -7.44
N THR A 293 -2.52 -10.90 -6.81
CA THR A 293 -1.35 -11.57 -6.22
C THR A 293 -1.69 -12.37 -4.96
N GLY A 294 -2.71 -11.97 -4.20
CA GLY A 294 -3.27 -12.77 -3.10
C GLY A 294 -3.86 -14.10 -3.57
N CYS A 295 -4.60 -14.08 -4.69
CA CYS A 295 -5.06 -15.29 -5.35
C CYS A 295 -3.88 -16.19 -5.76
N ALA A 296 -2.86 -15.62 -6.41
CA ALA A 296 -1.68 -16.36 -6.82
C ALA A 296 -0.96 -17.01 -5.62
N ALA A 297 -0.83 -16.29 -4.49
CA ALA A 297 -0.18 -16.79 -3.30
C ALA A 297 -0.92 -17.99 -2.68
N ALA A 298 -2.24 -17.95 -2.65
CA ALA A 298 -3.04 -19.09 -2.18
C ALA A 298 -2.87 -20.32 -3.06
N LEU A 299 -2.89 -20.15 -4.38
CA LEU A 299 -2.69 -21.25 -5.33
C LEU A 299 -1.26 -21.82 -5.27
N ASP A 300 -0.25 -20.97 -5.09
CA ASP A 300 1.13 -21.40 -4.90
C ASP A 300 1.30 -22.19 -3.60
N ALA A 301 0.65 -21.73 -2.50
CA ALA A 301 0.68 -22.41 -1.21
C ALA A 301 -0.03 -23.78 -1.27
N GLU A 302 -1.21 -23.86 -1.91
CA GLU A 302 -1.96 -25.10 -2.12
C GLU A 302 -1.11 -26.14 -2.86
N ARG A 303 -0.55 -25.76 -4.01
CA ARG A 303 0.29 -26.65 -4.81
C ARG A 303 1.54 -27.11 -4.06
N TRP A 304 2.14 -26.22 -3.29
CA TRP A 304 3.29 -26.56 -2.49
C TRP A 304 2.92 -27.56 -1.39
N LEU A 305 1.82 -27.35 -0.66
CA LEU A 305 1.32 -28.28 0.38
C LEU A 305 1.03 -29.66 -0.21
N ALA A 306 0.32 -29.72 -1.32
CA ALA A 306 0.05 -31.00 -2.00
C ALA A 306 1.34 -31.75 -2.35
N SER A 307 2.38 -31.05 -2.79
CA SER A 307 3.68 -31.68 -3.10
C SER A 307 4.42 -32.20 -1.87
N GLN A 308 4.07 -31.77 -0.66
CA GLN A 308 4.67 -32.27 0.58
C GLN A 308 3.97 -33.55 1.10
N GLU A 309 2.70 -33.75 0.73
CA GLU A 309 1.97 -35.00 1.09
C GLU A 309 2.42 -36.18 0.24
N ASP A 310 2.94 -35.92 -0.96
CA ASP A 310 3.42 -36.94 -1.89
C ASP A 310 4.90 -37.32 -1.66
N ALA A 311 5.62 -36.63 -0.76
CA ALA A 311 7.06 -36.81 -0.50
C ALA A 311 7.29 -37.62 0.78
#